data_a0e3609e3a8153c811fe27225ea37453
#
_entry.id   a0e3609e3a8153c811fe27225ea37453
#
_cell.length_a   1.000
_cell.length_b   1.000
_cell.length_c   1.000
_cell.angle_alpha   90.00
_cell.angle_beta   90.00
_cell.angle_gamma   90.00
#
_symmetry.space_group_name_H-M   'P 1'
#
loop_
_entity.id
_entity.type
_entity.pdbx_description
1 polymer ?
#
loop_
_entity_poly.entity_id
_entity_poly.type
_entity_poly.pdbx_seq_one_letter_code
_entity_poly.pdbx_strand_id
1 'polypeptide(L)'
;MICNGDPGALATGRFGQDATRAVPAIPRAKRSLSALVWYAHAETSGFDLTHHNVFFSRDYAREFREIGQGGTPSEPTVYVCATDRGASEHAPPPQGRERIQIIVNAPANGDVHDYTPEERARCTQAMMATLKRCGLELEDPLPHHLMTPQDWEGLFPATGGALYGRASHGWAASFQRQGPKTKLPGLYCTGGATHPAAGVPMAALSGQLAARVIAKDLASMKTSRPVAIPGGMSTRSATTGSTG
;
A
#
# COMPACT_ATOMS: atom_id res chain seq x y z
N MET A 1 -20.17 1.67 -8.87
CA MET A 1 -19.53 1.27 -7.59
C MET A 1 -18.04 1.59 -7.67
N ILE A 2 -17.42 2.03 -6.55
CA ILE A 2 -15.98 2.34 -6.49
C ILE A 2 -15.36 1.45 -5.41
N CYS A 3 -14.31 0.70 -5.77
CA CYS A 3 -13.48 -0.05 -4.85
C CYS A 3 -12.20 0.77 -4.57
N ASN A 4 -12.02 1.21 -3.32
CA ASN A 4 -10.81 1.89 -2.85
C ASN A 4 -9.88 0.99 -2.03
N GLY A 5 -10.20 -0.31 -1.95
CA GLY A 5 -9.31 -1.33 -1.39
C GLY A 5 -8.25 -1.79 -2.40
N ASP A 6 -7.38 -2.70 -1.94
CA ASP A 6 -6.43 -3.34 -2.87
C ASP A 6 -7.19 -4.17 -3.91
N PRO A 7 -6.87 -4.06 -5.21
CA PRO A 7 -7.48 -4.87 -6.26
C PRO A 7 -7.33 -6.38 -6.03
N GLY A 8 -6.32 -6.84 -5.29
CA GLY A 8 -6.15 -8.23 -4.90
C GLY A 8 -7.36 -8.79 -4.16
N ALA A 9 -8.02 -7.99 -3.34
CA ALA A 9 -9.23 -8.39 -2.62
C ALA A 9 -10.41 -8.70 -3.57
N LEU A 10 -10.53 -7.97 -4.68
CA LEU A 10 -11.49 -8.30 -5.74
C LEU A 10 -11.09 -9.62 -6.43
N ALA A 11 -9.84 -9.73 -6.86
CA ALA A 11 -9.33 -10.87 -7.61
C ALA A 11 -9.43 -12.20 -6.86
N THR A 12 -9.40 -12.17 -5.53
CA THR A 12 -9.46 -13.35 -4.66
C THR A 12 -10.86 -13.65 -4.11
N GLY A 13 -11.88 -12.90 -4.54
CA GLY A 13 -13.27 -13.16 -4.17
C GLY A 13 -13.69 -12.66 -2.77
N ARG A 14 -12.91 -11.77 -2.14
CA ARG A 14 -13.29 -11.16 -0.85
C ARG A 14 -14.58 -10.33 -0.94
N PHE A 15 -14.96 -9.92 -2.14
CA PHE A 15 -16.23 -9.24 -2.47
C PHE A 15 -17.22 -10.15 -3.20
N GLY A 16 -17.10 -11.48 -3.07
CA GLY A 16 -17.91 -12.47 -3.75
C GLY A 16 -17.27 -13.00 -5.04
N GLN A 17 -17.69 -14.21 -5.46
CA GLN A 17 -17.10 -14.92 -6.61
C GLN A 17 -17.26 -14.15 -7.93
N ASP A 18 -18.37 -13.47 -8.12
CA ASP A 18 -18.59 -12.66 -9.33
C ASP A 18 -17.60 -11.50 -9.48
N ALA A 19 -17.07 -10.99 -8.36
CA ALA A 19 -16.07 -9.93 -8.37
C ALA A 19 -14.68 -10.39 -8.85
N THR A 20 -14.38 -11.68 -8.81
CA THR A 20 -13.04 -12.21 -9.17
C THR A 20 -12.64 -11.91 -10.60
N ARG A 21 -13.59 -11.81 -11.51
CA ARG A 21 -13.35 -11.45 -12.91
C ARG A 21 -13.12 -9.96 -13.17
N ALA A 22 -13.30 -9.10 -12.14
CA ALA A 22 -13.17 -7.64 -12.29
C ALA A 22 -11.74 -7.21 -12.65
N VAL A 23 -10.75 -7.83 -12.01
CA VAL A 23 -9.34 -7.48 -12.14
C VAL A 23 -8.47 -8.76 -12.15
N PRO A 24 -7.29 -8.74 -12.79
CA PRO A 24 -6.38 -9.87 -12.73
C PRO A 24 -5.76 -9.98 -11.33
N ALA A 25 -5.50 -11.21 -10.87
CA ALA A 25 -4.72 -11.45 -9.67
C ALA A 25 -3.26 -11.01 -9.86
N ILE A 26 -2.64 -10.49 -8.80
CA ILE A 26 -1.22 -10.15 -8.80
C ILE A 26 -0.43 -11.35 -8.30
N PRO A 27 0.44 -11.98 -9.12
CA PRO A 27 1.32 -13.04 -8.66
C PRO A 27 2.21 -12.58 -7.50
N ARG A 28 2.52 -13.43 -6.54
CA ARG A 28 3.39 -13.08 -5.39
C ARG A 28 4.70 -12.44 -5.81
N ALA A 29 5.38 -13.00 -6.81
CA ALA A 29 6.63 -12.46 -7.36
C ALA A 29 6.51 -11.04 -7.96
N LYS A 30 5.29 -10.51 -8.11
CA LYS A 30 5.02 -9.17 -8.62
C LYS A 30 4.43 -8.24 -7.55
N ARG A 31 4.35 -8.67 -6.30
CA ARG A 31 4.00 -7.81 -5.17
C ARG A 31 5.14 -6.84 -4.86
N SER A 32 4.81 -5.65 -4.38
CA SER A 32 5.80 -4.75 -3.78
C SER A 32 6.31 -5.32 -2.46
N LEU A 33 7.27 -4.65 -1.87
CA LEU A 33 7.72 -5.00 -0.53
C LEU A 33 6.60 -4.77 0.50
N SER A 34 6.71 -5.53 1.57
CA SER A 34 6.10 -5.28 2.87
C SER A 34 7.09 -4.58 3.80
N ALA A 35 6.74 -4.42 5.07
CA ALA A 35 7.62 -3.90 6.09
C ALA A 35 7.35 -4.51 7.46
N LEU A 36 8.40 -4.54 8.27
CA LEU A 36 8.33 -4.61 9.71
C LEU A 36 8.27 -3.17 10.22
N VAL A 37 7.28 -2.83 11.04
CA VAL A 37 7.10 -1.47 11.55
C VAL A 37 6.95 -1.51 13.05
N TRP A 38 7.89 -0.86 13.74
CA TRP A 38 7.82 -0.65 15.19
C TRP A 38 7.26 0.74 15.47
N TYR A 39 6.22 0.78 16.27
CA TYR A 39 5.70 2.01 16.87
C TYR A 39 6.17 2.04 18.31
N ALA A 40 7.07 2.94 18.64
CA ALA A 40 7.70 3.05 19.95
C ALA A 40 7.44 4.41 20.58
N HIS A 41 7.46 4.44 21.90
CA HIS A 41 7.54 5.66 22.71
C HIS A 41 8.70 5.48 23.66
N ALA A 42 9.87 6.03 23.29
CA ALA A 42 11.16 5.71 23.90
C ALA A 42 12.10 6.91 23.99
N GLU A 43 13.04 6.84 24.89
CA GLU A 43 14.17 7.78 24.92
C GLU A 43 15.19 7.41 23.85
N THR A 44 15.79 8.43 23.24
CA THR A 44 16.84 8.30 22.23
C THR A 44 18.08 9.05 22.66
N SER A 45 19.26 8.54 22.31
CA SER A 45 20.52 9.20 22.55
C SER A 45 21.57 8.88 21.49
N GLY A 46 22.71 9.57 21.56
CA GLY A 46 23.85 9.36 20.68
C GLY A 46 23.72 10.11 19.35
N PHE A 47 22.95 9.58 18.40
CA PHE A 47 22.75 10.23 17.10
C PHE A 47 21.72 11.35 17.20
N ASP A 48 22.03 12.52 16.62
CA ASP A 48 21.10 13.64 16.59
C ASP A 48 20.03 13.43 15.48
N LEU A 49 18.87 12.90 15.88
CA LEU A 49 17.79 12.61 14.97
C LEU A 49 17.15 13.90 14.41
N THR A 50 16.86 13.89 13.13
CA THR A 50 15.88 14.78 12.49
C THR A 50 14.51 14.11 12.41
N HIS A 51 13.52 14.76 11.78
CA HIS A 51 12.20 14.13 11.61
C HIS A 51 12.28 12.81 10.81
N HIS A 52 13.11 12.77 9.77
CA HIS A 52 13.31 11.59 8.92
C HIS A 52 14.79 11.20 8.87
N ASN A 53 15.09 9.95 9.20
CA ASN A 53 16.45 9.42 9.24
C ASN A 53 16.51 8.06 8.55
N VAL A 54 17.63 7.78 7.88
CA VAL A 54 17.89 6.46 7.28
C VAL A 54 19.28 5.98 7.71
N PHE A 55 19.30 4.78 8.27
CA PHE A 55 20.50 4.09 8.71
C PHE A 55 20.75 2.89 7.80
N PHE A 56 21.75 2.98 6.94
CA PHE A 56 21.99 1.96 5.91
C PHE A 56 22.64 0.70 6.47
N SER A 57 22.24 -0.45 5.93
CA SER A 57 22.98 -1.70 6.07
C SER A 57 24.37 -1.58 5.45
N ARG A 58 25.32 -2.46 5.85
CA ARG A 58 26.64 -2.51 5.22
C ARG A 58 26.63 -3.11 3.82
N ASP A 59 25.72 -4.05 3.58
CA ASP A 59 25.53 -4.70 2.28
C ASP A 59 24.05 -4.59 1.86
N TYR A 60 23.74 -3.46 1.22
CA TYR A 60 22.38 -3.18 0.71
C TYR A 60 21.90 -4.20 -0.33
N ALA A 61 22.81 -4.76 -1.13
CA ALA A 61 22.47 -5.78 -2.09
C ALA A 61 22.11 -7.11 -1.42
N ARG A 62 22.74 -7.45 -0.31
CA ARG A 62 22.43 -8.63 0.51
C ARG A 62 21.01 -8.52 1.10
N GLU A 63 20.65 -7.37 1.63
CA GLU A 63 19.31 -7.10 2.16
C GLU A 63 18.23 -7.50 1.14
N PHE A 64 18.35 -7.02 -0.09
CA PHE A 64 17.36 -7.33 -1.14
C PHE A 64 17.43 -8.77 -1.65
N ARG A 65 18.59 -9.43 -1.60
CA ARG A 65 18.68 -10.87 -1.88
C ARG A 65 17.93 -11.69 -0.84
N GLU A 66 18.10 -11.38 0.46
CA GLU A 66 17.41 -12.07 1.56
C GLU A 66 15.89 -11.87 1.47
N ILE A 67 15.43 -10.64 1.21
CA ILE A 67 14.00 -10.35 0.97
C ILE A 67 13.48 -11.10 -0.26
N GLY A 68 14.23 -11.12 -1.36
CA GLY A 68 13.86 -11.84 -2.58
C GLY A 68 13.72 -13.35 -2.41
N GLN A 69 14.42 -13.92 -1.41
CA GLN A 69 14.30 -15.31 -0.98
C GLN A 69 13.16 -15.56 0.02
N GLY A 70 12.42 -14.52 0.40
CA GLY A 70 11.30 -14.58 1.32
C GLY A 70 11.70 -14.49 2.80
N GLY A 71 12.97 -14.18 3.10
CA GLY A 71 13.49 -13.97 4.46
C GLY A 71 13.48 -12.52 4.90
N THR A 72 13.53 -12.29 6.22
CA THR A 72 13.77 -10.97 6.81
C THR A 72 15.26 -10.63 6.75
N PRO A 73 15.64 -9.35 6.52
CA PRO A 73 17.04 -8.96 6.46
C PRO A 73 17.81 -9.26 7.74
N SER A 74 18.98 -9.87 7.60
CA SER A 74 19.88 -10.15 8.73
C SER A 74 20.61 -8.90 9.25
N GLU A 75 20.85 -7.92 8.37
CA GLU A 75 21.36 -6.59 8.69
C GLU A 75 20.53 -5.57 7.87
N PRO A 76 19.41 -5.07 8.42
CA PRO A 76 18.49 -4.22 7.67
C PRO A 76 18.98 -2.79 7.51
N THR A 77 18.61 -2.14 6.41
CA THR A 77 18.49 -0.69 6.35
C THR A 77 17.27 -0.28 7.17
N VAL A 78 17.46 0.68 8.07
CA VAL A 78 16.44 1.11 9.02
C VAL A 78 16.04 2.56 8.75
N TYR A 79 14.77 2.80 8.48
CA TYR A 79 14.21 4.14 8.45
C TYR A 79 13.61 4.47 9.82
N VAL A 80 13.91 5.65 10.34
CA VAL A 80 13.37 6.16 11.60
C VAL A 80 12.67 7.49 11.35
N CYS A 81 11.39 7.55 11.69
CA CYS A 81 10.62 8.78 11.75
C CYS A 81 10.42 9.18 13.22
N ALA A 82 11.09 10.26 13.65
CA ALA A 82 10.91 10.87 14.96
C ALA A 82 9.75 11.87 14.86
N THR A 83 8.53 11.40 15.13
CA THR A 83 7.29 12.14 14.81
C THR A 83 7.07 13.39 15.67
N ASP A 84 7.71 13.46 16.82
CA ASP A 84 7.64 14.63 17.73
C ASP A 84 8.68 15.70 17.41
N ARG A 85 9.63 15.41 16.50
CA ARG A 85 10.61 16.38 16.04
C ARG A 85 10.04 17.18 14.87
N GLY A 86 10.11 18.49 14.96
CA GLY A 86 9.60 19.38 13.91
C GLY A 86 10.33 19.21 12.58
N ALA A 87 9.67 19.56 11.48
CA ALA A 87 10.30 19.65 10.15
C ALA A 87 11.31 20.82 10.04
N SER A 88 11.40 21.69 11.06
CA SER A 88 12.36 22.80 11.14
C SER A 88 13.63 22.33 11.84
N GLU A 89 14.78 22.55 11.22
CA GLU A 89 16.11 22.29 11.80
C GLU A 89 16.37 23.02 13.12
N HIS A 90 15.53 24.01 13.47
CA HIS A 90 15.67 24.82 14.67
C HIS A 90 14.70 24.45 15.79
N ALA A 91 13.85 23.43 15.57
CA ALA A 91 12.96 22.97 16.63
C ALA A 91 13.78 22.20 17.69
N PRO A 92 13.66 22.56 19.00
CA PRO A 92 14.38 21.83 20.02
C PRO A 92 13.90 20.36 20.06
N PRO A 93 14.81 19.40 20.30
CA PRO A 93 14.42 18.01 20.46
C PRO A 93 13.44 17.85 21.64
N PRO A 94 12.54 16.86 21.60
CA PRO A 94 11.67 16.52 22.71
C PRO A 94 12.51 16.23 23.97
N GLN A 95 11.97 16.57 25.14
CA GLN A 95 12.58 16.17 26.39
C GLN A 95 12.00 14.83 26.86
N GLY A 96 12.85 13.85 27.11
CA GLY A 96 12.46 12.50 27.50
C GLY A 96 12.00 11.63 26.33
N ARG A 97 10.99 10.80 26.57
CA ARG A 97 10.48 9.87 25.57
C ARG A 97 9.76 10.58 24.42
N GLU A 98 10.00 10.11 23.21
CA GLU A 98 9.38 10.61 21.99
C GLU A 98 8.73 9.48 21.20
N ARG A 99 7.75 9.82 20.36
CA ARG A 99 7.10 8.87 19.45
C ARG A 99 7.97 8.62 18.25
N ILE A 100 8.28 7.35 18.03
CA ILE A 100 9.18 6.91 16.96
C ILE A 100 8.49 5.84 16.14
N GLN A 101 8.50 6.00 14.83
CA GLN A 101 8.16 4.94 13.89
C GLN A 101 9.43 4.43 13.23
N ILE A 102 9.69 3.13 13.35
CA ILE A 102 10.86 2.50 12.76
C ILE A 102 10.38 1.52 11.69
N ILE A 103 10.97 1.57 10.51
CA ILE A 103 10.56 0.76 9.37
C ILE A 103 11.77 0.01 8.80
N VAL A 104 11.59 -1.28 8.60
CA VAL A 104 12.52 -2.17 7.91
C VAL A 104 11.78 -2.86 6.78
N ASN A 105 12.39 -2.96 5.60
CA ASN A 105 11.81 -3.67 4.47
C ASN A 105 11.66 -5.17 4.79
N ALA A 106 10.56 -5.75 4.32
CA ALA A 106 10.26 -7.17 4.48
C ALA A 106 9.61 -7.76 3.22
N PRO A 107 9.65 -9.08 3.04
CA PRO A 107 8.93 -9.74 1.95
C PRO A 107 7.41 -9.66 2.14
N ALA A 108 6.65 -9.54 1.04
CA ALA A 108 5.18 -9.55 1.08
C ALA A 108 4.65 -10.99 1.10
N ASN A 109 4.85 -11.71 2.20
CA ASN A 109 4.56 -13.12 2.40
C ASN A 109 3.62 -13.40 3.58
N GLY A 110 2.97 -12.38 4.14
CA GLY A 110 2.09 -12.49 5.31
C GLY A 110 0.86 -13.38 5.12
N ASP A 111 0.56 -13.79 3.88
CA ASP A 111 -0.48 -14.76 3.55
C ASP A 111 -0.01 -16.23 3.63
N VAL A 112 1.27 -16.49 3.87
CA VAL A 112 1.88 -17.84 3.88
C VAL A 112 2.96 -18.04 4.93
N HIS A 113 3.34 -17.00 5.64
CA HIS A 113 4.38 -17.04 6.66
C HIS A 113 3.86 -16.45 7.97
N ASP A 114 3.98 -17.27 9.02
CA ASP A 114 3.66 -16.86 10.39
C ASP A 114 4.93 -16.33 11.06
N TYR A 115 4.90 -15.06 11.45
CA TYR A 115 5.98 -14.41 12.17
C TYR A 115 5.95 -14.82 13.65
N THR A 116 6.73 -15.84 14.02
CA THR A 116 6.79 -16.35 15.40
C THR A 116 7.36 -15.30 16.37
N PRO A 117 7.10 -15.43 17.69
CA PRO A 117 7.69 -14.54 18.70
C PRO A 117 9.21 -14.47 18.61
N GLU A 118 9.88 -15.60 18.35
CA GLU A 118 11.34 -15.70 18.21
C GLU A 118 11.83 -14.94 16.97
N GLU A 119 11.09 -15.04 15.87
CA GLU A 119 11.42 -14.30 14.65
C GLU A 119 11.22 -12.79 14.84
N ARG A 120 10.12 -12.38 15.47
CA ARG A 120 9.86 -10.97 15.83
C ARG A 120 10.98 -10.41 16.73
N ALA A 121 11.43 -11.18 17.73
CA ALA A 121 12.55 -10.81 18.60
C ALA A 121 13.86 -10.68 17.82
N ARG A 122 14.17 -11.63 16.93
CA ARG A 122 15.35 -11.60 16.07
C ARG A 122 15.35 -10.37 15.14
N CYS A 123 14.22 -10.05 14.55
CA CYS A 123 14.08 -8.85 13.71
C CYS A 123 14.30 -7.58 14.52
N THR A 124 13.78 -7.50 15.74
CA THR A 124 14.00 -6.36 16.64
C THR A 124 15.48 -6.23 17.01
N GLN A 125 16.15 -7.33 17.33
CA GLN A 125 17.59 -7.32 17.63
C GLN A 125 18.43 -6.87 16.43
N ALA A 126 18.11 -7.32 15.22
CA ALA A 126 18.81 -6.91 13.99
C ALA A 126 18.64 -5.41 13.72
N MET A 127 17.44 -4.89 13.89
CA MET A 127 17.13 -3.47 13.78
C MET A 127 17.92 -2.65 14.81
N MET A 128 17.86 -3.03 16.09
CA MET A 128 18.58 -2.36 17.17
C MET A 128 20.10 -2.39 16.95
N ALA A 129 20.65 -3.50 16.46
CA ALA A 129 22.09 -3.63 16.15
C ALA A 129 22.52 -2.67 15.04
N THR A 130 21.69 -2.48 14.01
CA THR A 130 21.96 -1.51 12.93
C THR A 130 21.97 -0.08 13.48
N LEU A 131 20.96 0.31 14.26
CA LEU A 131 20.85 1.64 14.86
C LEU A 131 22.05 1.93 15.77
N LYS A 132 22.36 1.01 16.68
CA LYS A 132 23.51 1.12 17.61
C LYS A 132 24.84 1.26 16.87
N ARG A 133 25.06 0.49 15.82
CA ARG A 133 26.25 0.58 14.96
C ARG A 133 26.38 1.97 14.33
N CYS A 134 25.26 2.62 14.03
CA CYS A 134 25.22 3.96 13.45
C CYS A 134 25.21 5.09 14.50
N GLY A 135 25.35 4.74 15.79
CA GLY A 135 25.44 5.71 16.88
C GLY A 135 24.11 6.14 17.48
N LEU A 136 22.96 5.58 17.04
CA LEU A 136 21.67 5.80 17.68
C LEU A 136 21.44 4.74 18.74
N GLU A 137 21.23 5.17 19.97
CA GLU A 137 20.84 4.32 21.07
C GLU A 137 19.36 4.57 21.42
N LEU A 138 18.63 3.46 21.56
CA LEU A 138 17.25 3.46 22.01
C LEU A 138 17.17 2.81 23.38
N GLU A 139 16.18 3.18 24.16
CA GLU A 139 15.82 2.52 25.41
C GLU A 139 15.73 0.99 25.23
N ASP A 140 16.32 0.21 26.14
CA ASP A 140 16.31 -1.26 26.11
C ASP A 140 15.81 -1.83 27.46
N PRO A 141 14.72 -2.62 27.50
CA PRO A 141 13.92 -3.06 26.35
C PRO A 141 13.12 -1.93 25.71
N LEU A 142 13.07 -1.92 24.36
CA LEU A 142 12.31 -0.93 23.61
C LEU A 142 10.80 -1.13 23.83
N PRO A 143 10.07 -0.17 24.45
CA PRO A 143 8.63 -0.24 24.53
C PRO A 143 8.01 0.02 23.15
N HIS A 144 7.49 -1.03 22.51
CA HIS A 144 6.99 -0.94 21.15
C HIS A 144 5.81 -1.86 20.85
N HIS A 145 5.10 -1.54 19.76
CA HIS A 145 4.19 -2.44 19.05
C HIS A 145 4.78 -2.74 17.67
N LEU A 146 5.00 -4.01 17.36
CA LEU A 146 5.54 -4.46 16.07
C LEU A 146 4.43 -4.95 15.15
N MET A 147 4.29 -4.31 13.99
CA MET A 147 3.49 -4.79 12.86
C MET A 147 4.38 -5.55 11.87
N THR A 148 3.96 -6.74 11.50
CA THR A 148 4.64 -7.62 10.53
C THR A 148 3.86 -7.71 9.22
N PRO A 149 4.42 -8.31 8.16
CA PRO A 149 3.68 -8.60 6.93
C PRO A 149 2.38 -9.40 7.14
N GLN A 150 2.34 -10.28 8.15
CA GLN A 150 1.14 -11.01 8.53
C GLN A 150 0.06 -10.08 9.11
N ASP A 151 0.46 -9.13 9.95
CA ASP A 151 -0.46 -8.14 10.52
C ASP A 151 -1.03 -7.22 9.42
N TRP A 152 -0.19 -6.82 8.45
CA TRP A 152 -0.61 -6.06 7.27
C TRP A 152 -1.57 -6.84 6.38
N GLU A 153 -1.33 -8.14 6.15
CA GLU A 153 -2.27 -9.02 5.42
C GLU A 153 -3.63 -9.09 6.13
N GLY A 154 -3.63 -9.13 7.47
CA GLY A 154 -4.86 -9.10 8.26
C GLY A 154 -5.69 -7.82 8.04
N LEU A 155 -5.01 -6.66 7.94
CA LEU A 155 -5.65 -5.36 7.69
C LEU A 155 -6.03 -5.16 6.21
N PHE A 156 -5.21 -5.65 5.28
CA PHE A 156 -5.36 -5.50 3.83
C PHE A 156 -5.30 -6.87 3.14
N PRO A 157 -6.37 -7.66 3.21
CA PRO A 157 -6.37 -9.04 2.75
C PRO A 157 -6.04 -9.21 1.27
N ALA A 158 -5.41 -10.33 0.94
CA ALA A 158 -4.99 -10.74 -0.41
C ALA A 158 -3.82 -9.96 -0.99
N THR A 159 -3.08 -9.24 -0.15
CA THR A 159 -1.87 -8.49 -0.51
C THR A 159 -0.57 -9.21 -0.15
N GLY A 160 -0.62 -10.18 0.78
CA GLY A 160 0.55 -10.75 1.46
C GLY A 160 1.25 -9.72 2.35
N GLY A 161 0.56 -8.64 2.70
CA GLY A 161 1.12 -7.49 3.42
C GLY A 161 1.89 -6.52 2.54
N ALA A 162 1.79 -6.61 1.20
CA ALA A 162 2.40 -5.64 0.29
C ALA A 162 1.83 -4.24 0.51
N LEU A 163 2.69 -3.27 0.83
CA LEU A 163 2.25 -1.92 1.19
C LEU A 163 1.98 -1.02 -0.02
N TYR A 164 2.50 -1.38 -1.19
CA TYR A 164 2.46 -0.53 -2.38
C TYR A 164 1.80 -1.23 -3.59
N GLY A 165 1.05 -2.31 -3.34
CA GLY A 165 0.39 -3.10 -4.37
C GLY A 165 1.39 -3.83 -5.28
N ARG A 166 1.29 -3.64 -6.60
CA ARG A 166 2.21 -4.25 -7.57
C ARG A 166 3.57 -3.56 -7.55
N ALA A 167 4.64 -4.36 -7.59
CA ALA A 167 6.01 -3.87 -7.71
C ALA A 167 6.22 -3.05 -9.00
N SER A 168 7.00 -1.97 -8.89
CA SER A 168 7.23 -1.02 -9.97
C SER A 168 8.65 -1.16 -10.57
N HIS A 169 9.10 -2.41 -10.81
CA HIS A 169 10.39 -2.67 -11.45
C HIS A 169 10.28 -2.60 -12.97
N GLY A 170 11.17 -1.85 -13.61
CA GLY A 170 11.21 -1.64 -15.05
C GLY A 170 10.37 -0.46 -15.55
N TRP A 171 10.71 0.06 -16.73
CA TRP A 171 10.13 1.26 -17.32
C TRP A 171 8.60 1.19 -17.56
N ALA A 172 8.07 -0.01 -17.81
CA ALA A 172 6.64 -0.21 -18.10
C ALA A 172 5.81 -0.55 -16.83
N ALA A 173 6.42 -0.67 -15.65
CA ALA A 173 5.75 -1.23 -14.47
C ALA A 173 4.59 -0.36 -13.96
N SER A 174 4.70 0.96 -14.07
CA SER A 174 3.62 1.89 -13.67
C SER A 174 2.36 1.70 -14.51
N PHE A 175 2.50 1.34 -15.80
CA PHE A 175 1.38 1.08 -16.71
C PHE A 175 0.72 -0.29 -16.46
N GLN A 176 1.37 -1.18 -15.72
CA GLN A 176 0.83 -2.50 -15.38
C GLN A 176 0.00 -2.51 -14.10
N ARG A 177 -0.11 -1.37 -13.40
CA ARG A 177 -1.02 -1.23 -12.27
C ARG A 177 -2.46 -1.20 -12.75
N GLN A 178 -3.38 -1.72 -11.92
CA GLN A 178 -4.80 -1.68 -12.22
C GLN A 178 -5.25 -0.23 -12.43
N GLY A 179 -5.80 0.05 -13.59
CA GLY A 179 -6.39 1.34 -13.91
C GLY A 179 -7.77 1.53 -13.26
N PRO A 180 -8.39 2.71 -13.47
CA PRO A 180 -9.71 3.00 -12.90
C PRO A 180 -10.80 2.03 -13.36
N LYS A 181 -10.79 1.58 -14.63
CA LYS A 181 -11.80 0.63 -15.17
C LYS A 181 -11.45 -0.80 -14.80
N THR A 182 -12.46 -1.55 -14.39
CA THR A 182 -12.39 -3.00 -14.27
C THR A 182 -13.03 -3.68 -15.49
N LYS A 183 -12.95 -5.01 -15.55
CA LYS A 183 -13.65 -5.80 -16.57
C LYS A 183 -15.15 -5.89 -16.31
N LEU A 184 -15.62 -5.51 -15.11
CA LEU A 184 -17.04 -5.47 -14.77
C LEU A 184 -17.58 -4.03 -15.02
N PRO A 185 -18.54 -3.86 -15.93
CA PRO A 185 -19.15 -2.56 -16.17
C PRO A 185 -19.74 -1.96 -14.88
N GLY A 186 -19.50 -0.67 -14.65
CA GLY A 186 -19.99 0.04 -13.47
C GLY A 186 -19.18 -0.19 -12.18
N LEU A 187 -18.15 -1.04 -12.20
CA LEU A 187 -17.20 -1.19 -11.11
C LEU A 187 -15.86 -0.54 -11.49
N TYR A 188 -15.37 0.32 -10.61
CA TYR A 188 -14.13 1.09 -10.80
C TYR A 188 -13.20 0.88 -9.60
N CYS A 189 -11.88 0.96 -9.84
CA CYS A 189 -10.85 0.89 -8.81
C CYS A 189 -10.14 2.24 -8.64
N THR A 190 -9.77 2.56 -7.40
CA THR A 190 -8.97 3.73 -7.04
C THR A 190 -8.13 3.44 -5.81
N GLY A 191 -7.14 4.27 -5.50
CA GLY A 191 -6.33 4.17 -4.29
C GLY A 191 -4.85 3.90 -4.55
N GLY A 192 -4.07 3.70 -3.49
CA GLY A 192 -2.61 3.58 -3.53
C GLY A 192 -2.08 2.31 -4.21
N ALA A 193 -2.89 1.24 -4.32
CA ALA A 193 -2.52 0.02 -5.02
C ALA A 193 -2.84 0.07 -6.53
N THR A 194 -3.53 1.12 -7.01
CA THR A 194 -3.94 1.33 -8.40
C THR A 194 -3.02 2.31 -9.13
N HIS A 195 -3.27 2.50 -10.43
CA HIS A 195 -2.59 3.54 -11.22
C HIS A 195 -2.94 4.95 -10.70
N PRO A 196 -1.99 5.91 -10.62
CA PRO A 196 -0.63 5.83 -11.19
C PRO A 196 0.41 5.16 -10.30
N ALA A 197 0.31 5.25 -8.97
CA ALA A 197 1.32 4.72 -8.05
C ALA A 197 0.84 4.71 -6.59
N ALA A 198 1.70 4.26 -5.70
CA ALA A 198 1.53 4.36 -4.26
C ALA A 198 1.93 5.75 -3.72
N GLY A 199 1.46 6.07 -2.52
CA GLY A 199 1.68 7.35 -1.84
C GLY A 199 0.47 8.26 -1.88
N VAL A 200 0.33 9.13 -0.87
CA VAL A 200 -0.86 9.98 -0.68
C VAL A 200 -1.20 10.84 -1.92
N PRO A 201 -0.24 11.57 -2.53
CA PRO A 201 -0.54 12.36 -3.74
C PRO A 201 -0.99 11.48 -4.91
N MET A 202 -0.40 10.30 -5.07
CA MET A 202 -0.74 9.38 -6.16
C MET A 202 -2.10 8.73 -5.94
N ALA A 203 -2.46 8.39 -4.69
CA ALA A 203 -3.79 7.90 -4.35
C ALA A 203 -4.88 8.94 -4.63
N ALA A 204 -4.62 10.22 -4.30
CA ALA A 204 -5.53 11.32 -4.64
C ALA A 204 -5.68 11.47 -6.16
N LEU A 205 -4.58 11.41 -6.92
CA LEU A 205 -4.61 11.45 -8.38
C LEU A 205 -5.37 10.25 -8.96
N SER A 206 -5.22 9.05 -8.39
CA SER A 206 -6.00 7.87 -8.76
C SER A 206 -7.51 8.12 -8.61
N GLY A 207 -7.93 8.77 -7.52
CA GLY A 207 -9.32 9.18 -7.31
C GLY A 207 -9.83 10.13 -8.38
N GLN A 208 -9.04 11.15 -8.76
CA GLN A 208 -9.38 12.07 -9.84
C GLN A 208 -9.51 11.38 -11.20
N LEU A 209 -8.61 10.45 -11.51
CA LEU A 209 -8.67 9.65 -12.74
C LEU A 209 -9.93 8.80 -12.77
N ALA A 210 -10.28 8.14 -11.68
CA ALA A 210 -11.51 7.35 -11.57
C ALA A 210 -12.76 8.23 -11.77
N ALA A 211 -12.83 9.41 -11.14
CA ALA A 211 -13.93 10.34 -11.28
C ALA A 211 -14.14 10.79 -12.73
N ARG A 212 -13.05 11.13 -13.44
CA ARG A 212 -13.11 11.52 -14.87
C ARG A 212 -13.64 10.38 -15.74
N VAL A 213 -13.19 9.16 -15.49
CA VAL A 213 -13.63 7.97 -16.23
C VAL A 213 -15.10 7.69 -15.98
N ILE A 214 -15.56 7.75 -14.74
CA ILE A 214 -16.97 7.57 -14.35
C ILE A 214 -17.85 8.62 -15.02
N ALA A 215 -17.46 9.90 -14.97
CA ALA A 215 -18.21 10.97 -15.61
C ALA A 215 -18.37 10.75 -17.12
N LYS A 216 -17.29 10.31 -17.80
CA LYS A 216 -17.34 9.98 -19.23
C LYS A 216 -18.26 8.80 -19.51
N ASP A 217 -18.20 7.73 -18.70
CA ASP A 217 -19.05 6.55 -18.87
C ASP A 217 -20.53 6.89 -18.65
N LEU A 218 -20.86 7.70 -17.64
CA LEU A 218 -22.22 8.18 -17.39
C LEU A 218 -22.76 9.07 -18.53
N ALA A 219 -21.93 9.93 -19.10
CA ALA A 219 -22.29 10.75 -20.23
C ALA A 219 -22.59 9.89 -21.48
N SER A 220 -21.77 8.88 -21.75
CA SER A 220 -21.98 7.98 -22.90
C SER A 220 -23.25 7.15 -22.77
N MET A 221 -23.63 6.74 -21.56
CA MET A 221 -24.89 6.03 -21.31
C MET A 221 -26.12 6.90 -21.61
N LYS A 222 -26.06 8.22 -21.37
CA LYS A 222 -27.14 9.16 -21.66
C LYS A 222 -27.30 9.41 -23.17
N THR A 223 -26.27 9.20 -23.97
CA THR A 223 -26.27 9.44 -25.42
C THR A 223 -26.55 8.17 -26.24
N SER A 224 -26.66 7.00 -25.63
CA SER A 224 -27.03 5.77 -26.32
C SER A 224 -28.48 5.85 -26.80
N ARG A 225 -28.69 6.15 -28.09
CA ARG A 225 -29.99 6.01 -28.74
C ARG A 225 -30.34 4.49 -28.78
N PRO A 226 -31.65 4.14 -28.58
CA PRO A 226 -32.11 2.80 -28.83
C PRO A 226 -31.78 2.42 -30.29
N VAL A 227 -30.98 1.37 -30.46
CA VAL A 227 -30.78 0.79 -31.80
C VAL A 227 -32.10 0.15 -32.20
N ALA A 228 -32.72 0.65 -33.27
CA ALA A 228 -33.90 0.01 -33.86
C ALA A 228 -33.49 -1.39 -34.34
N ILE A 229 -34.12 -2.42 -33.78
CA ILE A 229 -33.95 -3.78 -34.26
C ILE A 229 -34.66 -3.87 -35.62
N PRO A 230 -33.98 -4.23 -36.72
CA PRO A 230 -34.61 -4.42 -38.00
C PRO A 230 -35.69 -5.52 -37.85
N GLY A 231 -36.98 -5.13 -38.06
CA GLY A 231 -38.12 -6.05 -37.97
C GLY A 231 -38.96 -5.96 -36.71
N GLY A 232 -38.64 -5.06 -35.74
CA GLY A 232 -39.49 -4.83 -34.56
C GLY A 232 -40.48 -3.68 -34.81
N MET A 233 -41.77 -3.87 -34.52
CA MET A 233 -42.78 -2.81 -34.57
C MET A 233 -42.41 -1.68 -33.57
N SER A 234 -42.24 -0.45 -34.07
CA SER A 234 -42.03 0.74 -33.28
C SER A 234 -43.28 1.09 -32.48
N THR A 235 -43.28 0.88 -31.18
CA THR A 235 -44.28 1.52 -30.31
C THR A 235 -43.87 2.97 -30.06
N ARG A 236 -44.69 3.89 -30.61
CA ARG A 236 -44.54 5.33 -30.32
C ARG A 236 -44.81 5.55 -28.83
N SER A 237 -43.81 6.05 -28.11
CA SER A 237 -44.04 6.71 -26.81
C SER A 237 -44.88 7.96 -26.97
N ALA A 238 -46.06 7.95 -26.36
CA ALA A 238 -46.91 9.14 -26.31
C ALA A 238 -46.21 10.20 -25.43
N THR A 239 -45.86 11.32 -26.05
CA THR A 239 -45.47 12.56 -25.34
C THR A 239 -46.73 13.18 -24.80
N THR A 240 -46.98 13.13 -23.50
CA THR A 240 -48.00 13.94 -22.84
C THR A 240 -47.51 15.36 -22.81
N GLY A 241 -48.03 16.20 -23.69
CA GLY A 241 -47.87 17.63 -23.59
C GLY A 241 -48.68 18.17 -22.41
N SER A 242 -48.02 18.87 -21.51
CA SER A 242 -48.68 19.67 -20.48
C SER A 242 -49.02 21.03 -21.09
N THR A 243 -50.31 21.29 -21.30
CA THR A 243 -50.85 22.63 -21.42
C THR A 243 -51.42 23.06 -20.08
N GLY A 244 -51.02 24.23 -19.61
CA GLY A 244 -51.59 24.89 -18.44
C GLY A 244 -50.61 25.75 -17.74
#